data_4ed3a58e53d0df4ffad6284ada2b6109
#
_entry.id   4ed3a58e53d0df4ffad6284ada2b6109
#
_cell.length_a   1.000
_cell.length_b   1.000
_cell.length_c   1.000
_cell.angle_alpha   90.00
_cell.angle_beta   90.00
_cell.angle_gamma   90.00
#
_symmetry.space_group_name_H-M   'P 1'
#
loop_
_entity.id
_entity.type
_entity.pdbx_description
1 polymer ?
#
loop_
_entity_poly.entity_id
_entity_poly.type
_entity_poly.pdbx_seq_one_letter_code
_entity_poly.pdbx_strand_id
1 'polypeptide(L)'
;MTVVGPEGPLVAGVVDRFRAEGLRVFGPTAQAAQLEGSKAFAKDFLARHNIPTAHYAVHTHVDEALEYVRQKGAPIVIKADGLAAGKGVIVAMTLAEAEAAITDMLGGYAFGAAGARVVIEEFLEGEEASLFALVDGETA
;
A
#
# COMPACT_ATOMS: atom_id res chain seq x y z
N MET A 1 21.43 20.90 0.37
CA MET A 1 20.87 19.57 0.61
C MET A 1 19.40 19.58 0.19
N THR A 2 18.97 18.58 -0.54
CA THR A 2 17.57 18.42 -0.97
C THR A 2 16.87 17.40 -0.08
N VAL A 3 15.67 17.70 0.39
CA VAL A 3 14.81 16.77 1.12
C VAL A 3 13.62 16.44 0.21
N VAL A 4 13.36 15.17 -0.03
CA VAL A 4 12.28 14.73 -0.91
C VAL A 4 11.16 14.18 -0.03
N GLY A 5 10.02 14.86 -0.02
CA GLY A 5 8.82 14.49 0.76
C GLY A 5 7.81 13.63 -0.02
N PRO A 6 7.47 14.00 -1.29
CA PRO A 6 6.42 13.29 -2.02
C PRO A 6 6.82 11.85 -2.40
N GLU A 7 5.92 10.91 -2.21
CA GLU A 7 6.15 9.48 -2.45
C GLU A 7 6.39 9.15 -3.94
N GLY A 8 5.70 9.80 -4.86
CA GLY A 8 5.83 9.54 -6.29
C GLY A 8 7.26 9.69 -6.82
N PRO A 9 7.95 10.84 -6.62
CA PRO A 9 9.35 11.01 -6.96
C PRO A 9 10.28 10.03 -6.25
N LEU A 10 10.00 9.66 -4.99
CA LEU A 10 10.79 8.68 -4.23
C LEU A 10 10.73 7.30 -4.88
N VAL A 11 9.52 6.83 -5.18
CA VAL A 11 9.31 5.55 -5.90
C VAL A 11 9.94 5.56 -7.29
N ALA A 12 9.92 6.73 -7.97
CA ALA A 12 10.57 6.92 -9.26
C ALA A 12 12.12 7.00 -9.20
N GLY A 13 12.72 6.97 -7.99
CA GLY A 13 14.17 6.87 -7.82
C GLY A 13 14.92 8.21 -7.88
N VAL A 14 14.27 9.32 -7.57
CA VAL A 14 14.93 10.65 -7.56
C VAL A 14 16.14 10.68 -6.62
N VAL A 15 16.06 10.00 -5.47
CA VAL A 15 17.17 9.95 -4.49
C VAL A 15 18.37 9.19 -5.06
N ASP A 16 18.12 8.06 -5.73
CA ASP A 16 19.17 7.26 -6.36
C ASP A 16 19.87 8.07 -7.44
N ARG A 17 19.11 8.82 -8.25
CA ARG A 17 19.67 9.67 -9.29
C ARG A 17 20.50 10.82 -8.73
N PHE A 18 20.03 11.50 -7.67
CA PHE A 18 20.79 12.55 -7.01
C PHE A 18 22.11 12.04 -6.44
N ARG A 19 22.08 10.86 -5.81
CA ARG A 19 23.29 10.21 -5.27
C ARG A 19 24.28 9.84 -6.37
N ALA A 20 23.80 9.34 -7.50
CA ALA A 20 24.65 9.03 -8.66
C ALA A 20 25.36 10.25 -9.24
N GLU A 21 24.73 11.43 -9.15
CA GLU A 21 25.31 12.73 -9.57
C GLU A 21 26.12 13.41 -8.45
N GLY A 22 26.37 12.74 -7.32
CA GLY A 22 27.11 13.30 -6.18
C GLY A 22 26.38 14.42 -5.43
N LEU A 23 25.09 14.58 -5.65
CA LEU A 23 24.27 15.60 -5.02
C LEU A 23 23.77 15.16 -3.65
N ARG A 24 23.82 16.09 -2.68
CA ARG A 24 23.35 15.81 -1.32
C ARG A 24 21.82 15.79 -1.25
N VAL A 25 21.26 14.63 -0.91
CA VAL A 25 19.82 14.39 -0.84
C VAL A 25 19.48 13.55 0.40
N PHE A 26 18.34 13.87 1.01
CA PHE A 26 17.72 13.08 2.07
C PHE A 26 16.41 12.49 1.56
N GLY A 27 16.24 11.19 1.75
CA GLY A 27 15.08 10.41 1.37
C GLY A 27 15.46 8.94 1.14
N PRO A 28 14.46 8.03 1.10
CA PRO A 28 14.68 6.62 0.80
C PRO A 28 15.08 6.42 -0.67
N THR A 29 15.84 5.36 -0.92
CA THR A 29 16.06 4.85 -2.30
C THR A 29 14.75 4.38 -2.92
N ALA A 30 14.71 4.21 -4.25
CA ALA A 30 13.54 3.64 -4.93
C ALA A 30 13.13 2.28 -4.36
N GLN A 31 14.12 1.46 -4.00
CA GLN A 31 13.89 0.15 -3.38
C GLN A 31 13.21 0.27 -2.00
N ALA A 32 13.70 1.15 -1.14
CA ALA A 32 13.11 1.38 0.17
C ALA A 32 11.73 2.06 0.06
N ALA A 33 11.55 2.95 -0.91
CA ALA A 33 10.29 3.64 -1.18
C ALA A 33 9.16 2.69 -1.63
N GLN A 34 9.46 1.43 -2.00
CA GLN A 34 8.43 0.43 -2.28
C GLN A 34 7.54 0.11 -1.07
N LEU A 35 8.03 0.34 0.15
CA LEU A 35 7.19 0.21 1.36
C LEU A 35 5.96 1.14 1.33
N GLU A 36 6.06 2.28 0.65
CA GLU A 36 4.94 3.19 0.39
C GLU A 36 4.32 2.96 -1.00
N GLY A 37 5.16 2.63 -1.98
CA GLY A 37 4.76 2.50 -3.38
C GLY A 37 3.89 1.29 -3.69
N SER A 38 3.95 0.22 -2.88
CA SER A 38 3.15 -0.99 -3.06
C SER A 38 2.71 -1.54 -1.70
N LYS A 39 1.40 -1.58 -1.49
CA LYS A 39 0.79 -2.14 -0.28
C LYS A 39 1.05 -3.64 -0.15
N ALA A 40 1.01 -4.36 -1.27
CA ALA A 40 1.33 -5.79 -1.29
C ALA A 40 2.80 -6.04 -0.89
N PHE A 41 3.74 -5.24 -1.41
CA PHE A 41 5.14 -5.31 -1.00
C PHE A 41 5.32 -4.99 0.48
N ALA A 42 4.68 -3.92 0.98
CA ALA A 42 4.74 -3.54 2.39
C ALA A 42 4.20 -4.66 3.29
N LYS A 43 3.05 -5.24 2.96
CA LYS A 43 2.45 -6.35 3.72
C LYS A 43 3.36 -7.59 3.75
N ASP A 44 3.91 -7.98 2.61
CA ASP A 44 4.86 -9.09 2.53
C ASP A 44 6.14 -8.81 3.35
N PHE A 45 6.65 -7.59 3.29
CA PHE A 45 7.78 -7.15 4.12
C PHE A 45 7.47 -7.27 5.62
N LEU A 46 6.33 -6.72 6.07
CA LEU A 46 5.90 -6.79 7.47
C LEU A 46 5.74 -8.23 7.94
N ALA A 47 5.13 -9.09 7.13
CA ALA A 47 4.96 -10.50 7.43
C ALA A 47 6.31 -11.24 7.56
N ARG A 48 7.24 -11.02 6.62
CA ARG A 48 8.58 -11.63 6.65
C ARG A 48 9.41 -11.22 7.86
N HIS A 49 9.21 -10.02 8.35
CA HIS A 49 9.95 -9.47 9.51
C HIS A 49 9.19 -9.58 10.83
N ASN A 50 8.05 -10.29 10.86
CA ASN A 50 7.19 -10.46 12.04
C ASN A 50 6.76 -9.12 12.67
N ILE A 51 6.56 -8.09 11.84
CA ILE A 51 6.03 -6.80 12.28
C ILE A 51 4.51 -6.89 12.29
N PRO A 52 3.84 -6.54 13.41
CA PRO A 52 2.39 -6.60 13.52
C PRO A 52 1.69 -5.80 12.42
N THR A 53 0.73 -6.43 11.76
CA THR A 53 -0.10 -5.80 10.73
C THR A 53 -1.42 -6.57 10.63
N ALA A 54 -2.46 -5.97 10.05
CA ALA A 54 -3.71 -6.62 9.74
C ALA A 54 -3.50 -7.87 8.87
N HIS A 55 -4.24 -8.94 9.11
CA HIS A 55 -4.28 -10.08 8.20
C HIS A 55 -4.67 -9.63 6.81
N TYR A 56 -4.04 -10.18 5.80
CA TYR A 56 -4.24 -9.73 4.44
C TYR A 56 -4.19 -10.86 3.42
N ALA A 57 -4.78 -10.60 2.27
CA ALA A 57 -4.60 -11.39 1.06
C ALA A 57 -4.44 -10.47 -0.15
N VAL A 58 -3.72 -10.94 -1.15
CA VAL A 58 -3.46 -10.19 -2.39
C VAL A 58 -4.09 -10.93 -3.55
N HIS A 59 -4.90 -10.24 -4.35
CA HIS A 59 -5.59 -10.81 -5.50
C HIS A 59 -5.39 -9.96 -6.75
N THR A 60 -5.29 -10.64 -7.89
CA THR A 60 -5.19 -10.03 -9.23
C THR A 60 -6.39 -10.39 -10.12
N HIS A 61 -7.25 -11.30 -9.65
CA HIS A 61 -8.44 -11.75 -10.36
C HIS A 61 -9.69 -11.47 -9.54
N VAL A 62 -10.72 -10.95 -10.20
CA VAL A 62 -11.98 -10.56 -9.56
C VAL A 62 -12.63 -11.74 -8.87
N ASP A 63 -12.74 -12.88 -9.55
CA ASP A 63 -13.46 -14.06 -9.02
C ASP A 63 -12.83 -14.60 -7.73
N GLU A 64 -11.49 -14.68 -7.68
CA GLU A 64 -10.75 -15.12 -6.48
C GLU A 64 -10.93 -14.13 -5.32
N ALA A 65 -10.90 -12.83 -5.60
CA ALA A 65 -11.10 -11.79 -4.59
C ALA A 65 -12.52 -11.81 -4.04
N LEU A 66 -13.54 -12.01 -4.90
CA LEU A 66 -14.93 -12.14 -4.49
C LEU A 66 -15.16 -13.39 -3.64
N GLU A 67 -14.57 -14.53 -4.01
CA GLU A 67 -14.65 -15.75 -3.20
C GLU A 67 -14.03 -15.52 -1.82
N TYR A 68 -12.87 -14.88 -1.75
CA TYR A 68 -12.18 -14.56 -0.51
C TYR A 68 -13.04 -13.72 0.43
N VAL A 69 -13.64 -12.60 -0.05
CA VAL A 69 -14.47 -11.75 0.82
C VAL A 69 -15.77 -12.42 1.26
N ARG A 70 -16.35 -13.30 0.42
CA ARG A 70 -17.51 -14.13 0.82
C ARG A 70 -17.20 -15.11 1.93
N GLN A 71 -15.98 -15.63 1.95
CA GLN A 71 -15.52 -16.51 3.03
C GLN A 71 -15.19 -15.75 4.31
N LYS A 72 -14.61 -14.54 4.19
CA LYS A 72 -14.19 -13.72 5.34
C LYS A 72 -15.34 -12.93 5.95
N GLY A 73 -16.29 -12.47 5.13
CA GLY A 73 -17.38 -11.59 5.56
C GLY A 73 -16.96 -10.12 5.64
N ALA A 74 -17.84 -9.32 6.22
CA ALA A 74 -17.62 -7.89 6.51
C ALA A 74 -17.77 -7.64 8.03
N PRO A 75 -17.16 -6.55 8.57
CA PRO A 75 -16.42 -5.51 7.87
C PRO A 75 -15.03 -5.98 7.37
N ILE A 76 -14.58 -5.39 6.24
CA ILE A 76 -13.32 -5.73 5.60
C ILE A 76 -12.77 -4.52 4.83
N VAL A 77 -11.46 -4.45 4.62
CA VAL A 77 -10.84 -3.30 3.92
C VAL A 77 -10.27 -3.74 2.58
N ILE A 78 -10.65 -3.04 1.51
CA ILE A 78 -10.19 -3.30 0.16
C ILE A 78 -9.30 -2.13 -0.27
N LYS A 79 -8.07 -2.43 -0.70
CA LYS A 79 -7.09 -1.42 -1.11
C LYS A 79 -6.56 -1.73 -2.51
N ALA A 80 -6.62 -0.76 -3.41
CA ALA A 80 -5.86 -0.83 -4.65
C ALA A 80 -4.36 -0.79 -4.31
N ASP A 81 -3.56 -1.68 -4.91
CA ASP A 81 -2.12 -1.68 -4.73
C ASP A 81 -1.49 -0.49 -5.49
N GLY A 82 -0.47 0.12 -4.95
CA GLY A 82 0.19 1.27 -5.56
C GLY A 82 -0.38 2.63 -5.12
N LEU A 83 0.17 3.68 -5.72
CA LEU A 83 -0.15 5.06 -5.40
C LEU A 83 -1.50 5.46 -6.03
N ALA A 84 -2.54 5.55 -5.23
CA ALA A 84 -3.90 5.90 -5.65
C ALA A 84 -4.36 7.27 -5.10
N ALA A 85 -3.42 8.14 -4.69
CA ALA A 85 -3.68 9.49 -4.16
C ALA A 85 -4.76 9.53 -3.06
N GLY A 86 -4.73 8.56 -2.13
CA GLY A 86 -5.67 8.43 -1.02
C GLY A 86 -7.07 7.89 -1.39
N LYS A 87 -7.35 7.65 -2.67
CA LYS A 87 -8.67 7.20 -3.14
C LYS A 87 -8.79 5.68 -3.30
N GLY A 88 -7.70 4.95 -3.16
CA GLY A 88 -7.64 3.51 -3.39
C GLY A 88 -7.91 2.65 -2.15
N VAL A 89 -8.61 3.17 -1.13
CA VAL A 89 -8.95 2.42 0.09
C VAL A 89 -10.45 2.52 0.34
N ILE A 90 -11.11 1.38 0.50
CA ILE A 90 -12.53 1.28 0.82
C ILE A 90 -12.66 0.40 2.07
N VAL A 91 -13.24 0.97 3.12
CA VAL A 91 -13.69 0.23 4.30
C VAL A 91 -15.11 -0.23 4.00
N ALA A 92 -15.26 -1.51 3.70
CA ALA A 92 -16.55 -2.11 3.38
C ALA A 92 -17.20 -2.66 4.64
N MET A 93 -18.30 -2.05 5.06
CA MET A 93 -19.07 -2.49 6.23
C MET A 93 -20.04 -3.62 5.89
N THR A 94 -20.31 -3.81 4.60
CA THR A 94 -21.16 -4.88 4.08
C THR A 94 -20.46 -5.67 2.98
N LEU A 95 -20.90 -6.91 2.78
CA LEU A 95 -20.37 -7.75 1.71
C LEU A 95 -20.62 -7.14 0.33
N ALA A 96 -21.78 -6.51 0.12
CA ALA A 96 -22.11 -5.85 -1.13
C ALA A 96 -21.16 -4.70 -1.47
N GLU A 97 -20.77 -3.90 -0.46
CA GLU A 97 -19.75 -2.84 -0.64
C GLU A 97 -18.38 -3.43 -0.98
N ALA A 98 -17.98 -4.53 -0.35
CA ALA A 98 -16.72 -5.20 -0.63
C ALA A 98 -16.67 -5.75 -2.06
N GLU A 99 -17.74 -6.41 -2.50
CA GLU A 99 -17.85 -6.95 -3.87
C GLU A 99 -17.84 -5.84 -4.93
N ALA A 100 -18.54 -4.73 -4.69
CA ALA A 100 -18.52 -3.56 -5.57
C ALA A 100 -17.11 -2.95 -5.67
N ALA A 101 -16.43 -2.77 -4.51
CA ALA A 101 -15.08 -2.23 -4.47
C ALA A 101 -14.08 -3.09 -5.26
N ILE A 102 -14.13 -4.42 -5.10
CA ILE A 102 -13.28 -5.36 -5.82
C ILE A 102 -13.52 -5.27 -7.33
N THR A 103 -14.81 -5.26 -7.73
CA THR A 103 -15.18 -5.19 -9.15
C THR A 103 -14.71 -3.89 -9.79
N ASP A 104 -14.86 -2.77 -9.09
CA ASP A 104 -14.40 -1.46 -9.55
C ASP A 104 -12.87 -1.39 -9.67
N MET A 105 -12.15 -1.87 -8.66
CA MET A 105 -10.69 -1.79 -8.62
C MET A 105 -10.04 -2.72 -9.64
N LEU A 106 -10.37 -4.01 -9.62
CA LEU A 106 -9.79 -5.01 -10.53
C LEU A 106 -10.39 -4.97 -11.94
N GLY A 107 -11.58 -4.40 -12.11
CA GLY A 107 -12.21 -4.21 -13.43
C GLY A 107 -11.52 -3.18 -14.32
N GLY A 108 -10.50 -2.49 -13.80
CA GLY A 108 -9.62 -1.61 -14.58
C GLY A 108 -10.18 -0.22 -14.88
N TYR A 109 -11.36 0.10 -14.37
CA TYR A 109 -12.04 1.36 -14.72
C TYR A 109 -11.65 2.54 -13.83
N ALA A 110 -11.32 2.30 -12.55
CA ALA A 110 -11.15 3.39 -11.60
C ALA A 110 -9.68 3.76 -11.29
N PHE A 111 -8.74 2.81 -11.35
CA PHE A 111 -7.39 2.99 -10.79
C PHE A 111 -6.24 2.66 -11.75
N GLY A 112 -6.51 2.39 -13.02
CA GLY A 112 -5.48 2.08 -14.02
C GLY A 112 -4.52 0.97 -13.54
N ALA A 113 -3.21 1.20 -13.66
CA ALA A 113 -2.19 0.23 -13.24
C ALA A 113 -2.20 -0.08 -11.72
N ALA A 114 -2.64 0.86 -10.87
CA ALA A 114 -2.75 0.64 -9.43
C ALA A 114 -3.90 -0.32 -9.08
N GLY A 115 -4.93 -0.43 -9.94
CA GLY A 115 -6.03 -1.36 -9.78
C GLY A 115 -5.77 -2.78 -10.32
N ALA A 116 -4.62 -3.03 -10.94
CA ALA A 116 -4.26 -4.36 -11.44
C ALA A 116 -4.10 -5.42 -10.32
N ARG A 117 -4.06 -4.97 -9.07
CA ARG A 117 -3.94 -5.81 -7.88
C ARG A 117 -4.64 -5.13 -6.71
N VAL A 118 -5.34 -5.93 -5.90
CA VAL A 118 -5.95 -5.46 -4.64
C VAL A 118 -5.32 -6.18 -3.45
N VAL A 119 -5.21 -5.45 -2.36
CA VAL A 119 -4.89 -5.99 -1.04
C VAL A 119 -6.16 -5.94 -0.21
N ILE A 120 -6.61 -7.08 0.27
CA ILE A 120 -7.78 -7.23 1.11
C ILE A 120 -7.30 -7.47 2.53
N GLU A 121 -7.71 -6.62 3.46
CA GLU A 121 -7.25 -6.65 4.85
C GLU A 121 -8.41 -6.81 5.83
N GLU A 122 -8.16 -7.44 6.97
CA GLU A 122 -9.11 -7.39 8.07
C GLU A 122 -9.35 -5.96 8.53
N PHE A 123 -10.56 -5.69 8.97
CA PHE A 123 -10.90 -4.42 9.60
C PHE A 123 -10.42 -4.43 11.06
N LEU A 124 -9.56 -3.46 11.40
CA LEU A 124 -9.08 -3.26 12.76
C LEU A 124 -9.87 -2.15 13.43
N GLU A 125 -10.41 -2.43 14.61
CA GLU A 125 -11.03 -1.42 15.47
C GLU A 125 -9.97 -0.80 16.39
N GLY A 126 -10.01 0.52 16.56
CA GLY A 126 -9.09 1.24 17.44
C GLY A 126 -8.96 2.71 17.10
N GLU A 127 -8.14 3.38 17.88
CA GLU A 127 -7.73 4.76 17.59
C GLU A 127 -6.52 4.77 16.68
N GLU A 128 -6.54 5.64 15.67
CA GLU A 128 -5.44 5.81 14.74
C GLU A 128 -4.40 6.78 15.32
N ALA A 129 -3.12 6.38 15.32
CA ALA A 129 -2.01 7.21 15.72
C ALA A 129 -0.89 7.14 14.68
N SER A 130 -0.28 8.29 14.38
CA SER A 130 0.89 8.37 13.51
C SER A 130 2.14 8.68 14.32
N LEU A 131 3.21 7.93 14.04
CA LEU A 131 4.53 8.19 14.61
C LEU A 131 5.50 8.47 13.46
N PHE A 132 6.20 9.60 13.53
CA PHE A 132 7.22 9.96 12.58
C PHE A 132 8.60 9.87 13.22
N ALA A 133 9.53 9.17 12.57
CA ALA A 133 10.92 9.09 13.00
C ALA A 133 11.87 9.48 11.86
N LEU A 134 12.92 10.22 12.19
CA LEU A 134 14.06 10.44 11.30
C LEU A 134 15.14 9.45 11.69
N VAL A 135 15.51 8.60 10.76
CA VAL A 135 16.48 7.53 11.00
C VAL A 135 17.65 7.61 10.02
N ASP A 136 18.85 7.26 10.48
CA ASP A 136 20.06 7.20 9.65
C ASP A 136 20.60 5.79 9.46
N GLY A 137 19.89 4.79 10.01
CA GLY A 137 20.27 3.38 10.02
C GLY A 137 20.93 2.92 11.31
N GLU A 138 21.34 3.84 12.18
CA GLU A 138 21.96 3.57 13.49
C GLU A 138 21.15 4.17 14.64
N THR A 139 20.58 5.35 14.41
CA THR A 139 19.80 6.10 15.41
C THR A 139 18.44 6.54 14.86
N ALA A 140 17.50 6.78 15.77
CA ALA A 140 16.17 7.32 15.50
C ALA A 140 15.83 8.47 16.44
#